data_411b19d09a6e07d679b39412ba7dc82b
#
_entry.id   411b19d09a6e07d679b39412ba7dc82b
#
_cell.length_a   1.000
_cell.length_b   1.000
_cell.length_c   1.000
_cell.angle_alpha   90.00
_cell.angle_beta   90.00
_cell.angle_gamma   90.00
#
_symmetry.space_group_name_H-M   'P 1'
#
loop_
_entity.id
_entity.type
_entity.pdbx_description
1 polymer ?
#
loop_
_entity_poly.entity_id
_entity_poly.type
_entity_poly.pdbx_seq_one_letter_code
_entity_poly.pdbx_strand_id
1 'polypeptide(L)'
;MANDISLNYSDLLEMLAESQEVPKQQEKSPKMRSSYRAEGHEVSWELYNPFGRWSSRAIDVREGLNLSVVEWDLQQDFSLTIAEQMQPMFGFSFCVGGDFLTKIAGSDAEFNADPSEGHVGFFQGDVKTTNQAAAGEQVTLVQLGVDPCLLEALTDTPPDHALHPLNGIFSSTQEGFQWRAQKVTPAMAIALHQILQCPYQGLTRRVYLESKTLELIALQLNQLNEDQSSLQSSPTL
;
A
#
# COMPACT_ATOMS: atom_id res chain seq x y z
N MET A 1 -22.00 -9.31 13.61
CA MET A 1 -21.24 -8.15 14.11
C MET A 1 -19.84 -8.36 13.60
N ALA A 2 -19.32 -7.45 12.78
CA ALA A 2 -17.93 -7.52 12.31
C ALA A 2 -17.00 -7.47 13.53
N ASN A 3 -15.97 -8.31 13.53
CA ASN A 3 -14.97 -8.31 14.59
C ASN A 3 -14.06 -7.12 14.36
N ASP A 4 -14.14 -6.13 15.24
CA ASP A 4 -13.36 -4.89 15.15
C ASP A 4 -12.03 -5.06 15.89
N ILE A 5 -10.93 -4.97 15.15
CA ILE A 5 -9.56 -5.03 15.68
C ILE A 5 -8.92 -3.66 15.45
N SER A 6 -8.50 -3.01 16.53
CA SER A 6 -7.73 -1.77 16.46
C SER A 6 -6.29 -2.05 16.86
N LEU A 7 -5.37 -1.95 15.92
CA LEU A 7 -3.94 -2.10 16.14
C LEU A 7 -3.23 -0.91 15.50
N ASN A 8 -2.14 -0.44 16.11
CA ASN A 8 -1.17 0.32 15.35
C ASN A 8 -0.16 -0.65 14.70
N TYR A 9 0.51 -0.22 13.65
CA TYR A 9 1.44 -1.09 12.92
C TYR A 9 2.64 -1.52 13.78
N SER A 10 3.08 -0.64 14.68
CA SER A 10 4.15 -0.94 15.63
C SER A 10 3.72 -2.05 16.60
N ASP A 11 2.50 -1.99 17.14
CA ASP A 11 1.97 -3.05 18.01
C ASP A 11 1.84 -4.37 17.25
N LEU A 12 1.45 -4.34 15.97
CA LEU A 12 1.40 -5.54 15.13
C LEU A 12 2.80 -6.14 14.96
N LEU A 13 3.81 -5.32 14.68
CA LEU A 13 5.20 -5.79 14.54
C LEU A 13 5.76 -6.31 15.87
N GLU A 14 5.47 -5.68 17.01
CA GLU A 14 5.84 -6.16 18.33
C GLU A 14 5.18 -7.51 18.65
N MET A 15 3.87 -7.66 18.41
CA MET A 15 3.16 -8.94 18.56
C MET A 15 3.77 -10.05 17.70
N LEU A 16 4.18 -9.72 16.47
CA LEU A 16 4.83 -10.66 15.56
C LEU A 16 6.24 -11.04 16.03
N ALA A 17 7.01 -10.09 16.55
CA ALA A 17 8.34 -10.32 17.11
C ALA A 17 8.31 -11.15 18.40
N GLU A 18 7.42 -10.83 19.34
CA GLU A 18 7.24 -11.56 20.59
C GLU A 18 6.80 -13.02 20.35
N SER A 19 6.03 -13.29 19.30
CA SER A 19 5.57 -14.63 18.97
C SER A 19 6.71 -15.58 18.55
N GLN A 20 7.89 -15.07 18.19
CA GLN A 20 9.08 -15.88 17.86
C GLN A 20 9.84 -16.35 19.10
N GLU A 21 9.71 -15.67 20.25
CA GLU A 21 10.44 -16.01 21.48
C GLU A 21 9.73 -17.02 22.39
N VAL A 22 8.48 -17.41 22.08
CA VAL A 22 7.71 -18.33 22.93
C VAL A 22 8.04 -19.80 22.60
N PRO A 23 8.56 -20.60 23.56
CA PRO A 23 8.78 -22.03 23.38
C PRO A 23 7.46 -22.75 23.11
N LYS A 24 7.47 -23.74 22.20
CA LYS A 24 6.34 -24.54 21.66
C LYS A 24 5.43 -25.26 22.69
N GLN A 25 5.39 -24.87 23.96
CA GLN A 25 4.77 -25.65 25.04
C GLN A 25 3.56 -25.03 25.77
N GLN A 26 2.99 -23.91 25.31
CA GLN A 26 1.74 -23.41 25.88
C GLN A 26 0.63 -23.18 24.85
N GLU A 27 0.08 -24.29 24.33
CA GLU A 27 -1.14 -24.28 23.52
C GLU A 27 -2.39 -24.31 24.41
N LYS A 28 -3.01 -23.17 24.68
CA LYS A 28 -4.35 -23.11 25.30
C LYS A 28 -5.24 -21.95 24.83
N SER A 29 -5.10 -21.50 23.57
CA SER A 29 -6.08 -20.54 22.95
C SER A 29 -6.29 -20.93 21.50
N PRO A 30 -7.42 -20.55 20.83
CA PRO A 30 -7.62 -20.79 19.40
C PRO A 30 -6.45 -20.15 18.63
N LYS A 31 -5.71 -21.02 17.96
CA LYS A 31 -4.30 -20.88 17.64
C LYS A 31 -4.01 -19.69 16.73
N MET A 32 -3.53 -18.60 17.31
CA MET A 32 -2.81 -17.60 16.56
C MET A 32 -1.40 -18.14 16.26
N ARG A 33 -1.02 -18.20 14.99
CA ARG A 33 0.33 -18.55 14.54
C ARG A 33 0.87 -17.39 13.75
N SER A 34 2.07 -16.97 14.04
CA SER A 34 2.74 -15.93 13.29
C SER A 34 4.14 -16.35 12.88
N SER A 35 4.62 -15.80 11.79
CA SER A 35 6.00 -15.87 11.37
C SER A 35 6.46 -14.49 10.95
N TYR A 36 7.68 -14.14 11.31
CA TYR A 36 8.34 -12.89 10.92
C TYR A 36 9.74 -13.21 10.41
N ARG A 37 10.13 -12.59 9.33
CA ARG A 37 11.46 -12.73 8.73
C ARG A 37 11.93 -11.40 8.22
N ALA A 38 13.13 -11.00 8.62
CA ALA A 38 13.81 -9.83 8.10
C ALA A 38 15.16 -10.26 7.52
N GLU A 39 15.37 -10.06 6.22
CA GLU A 39 16.60 -10.40 5.52
C GLU A 39 17.02 -9.26 4.59
N GLY A 40 18.12 -8.59 4.94
CA GLY A 40 18.64 -7.50 4.14
C GLY A 40 17.65 -6.35 4.00
N HIS A 41 17.08 -6.21 2.80
CA HIS A 41 16.11 -5.16 2.45
C HIS A 41 14.66 -5.66 2.39
N GLU A 42 14.40 -6.88 2.83
CA GLU A 42 13.08 -7.50 2.78
C GLU A 42 12.61 -7.87 4.18
N VAL A 43 11.38 -7.48 4.47
CA VAL A 43 10.64 -7.89 5.68
C VAL A 43 9.38 -8.61 5.22
N SER A 44 9.15 -9.79 5.78
CA SER A 44 7.93 -10.55 5.54
C SER A 44 7.36 -11.08 6.84
N TRP A 45 6.04 -11.10 6.91
CA TRP A 45 5.34 -11.72 8.03
C TRP A 45 4.06 -12.41 7.55
N GLU A 46 3.66 -13.44 8.28
CA GLU A 46 2.38 -14.10 8.13
C GLU A 46 1.72 -14.24 9.50
N LEU A 47 0.41 -14.06 9.52
CA LEU A 47 -0.43 -14.23 10.70
C LEU A 47 -1.60 -15.13 10.33
N TYR A 48 -1.78 -16.21 11.10
CA TYR A 48 -2.96 -17.06 11.07
C TYR A 48 -3.74 -16.85 12.36
N ASN A 49 -5.00 -16.51 12.23
CA ASN A 49 -5.91 -16.31 13.36
C ASN A 49 -7.32 -16.85 13.00
N PRO A 50 -8.30 -16.84 13.92
CA PRO A 50 -9.65 -17.30 13.61
C PRO A 50 -10.37 -16.53 12.50
N PHE A 51 -9.88 -15.35 12.10
CA PHE A 51 -10.45 -14.53 11.04
C PHE A 51 -9.89 -14.87 9.66
N GLY A 52 -8.76 -15.59 9.62
CA GLY A 52 -8.13 -15.99 8.37
C GLY A 52 -6.61 -15.94 8.40
N ARG A 53 -6.02 -15.93 7.20
CA ARG A 53 -4.58 -15.75 6.97
C ARG A 53 -4.30 -14.34 6.46
N TRP A 54 -3.27 -13.75 7.03
CA TRP A 54 -2.77 -12.44 6.62
C TRP A 54 -1.29 -12.54 6.37
N SER A 55 -0.83 -11.94 5.31
CA SER A 55 0.59 -11.86 5.04
C SER A 55 0.97 -10.51 4.43
N SER A 56 2.18 -10.10 4.70
CA SER A 56 2.80 -8.96 4.05
C SER A 56 4.26 -9.26 3.73
N ARG A 57 4.71 -8.76 2.61
CA ARG A 57 6.10 -8.78 2.19
C ARG A 57 6.47 -7.40 1.68
N ALA A 58 7.32 -6.71 2.43
CA ALA A 58 7.82 -5.38 2.11
C ALA A 58 9.29 -5.45 1.72
N ILE A 59 9.67 -4.71 0.70
CA ILE A 59 11.01 -4.69 0.12
C ILE A 59 11.41 -3.23 -0.10
N ASP A 60 12.53 -2.82 0.51
CA ASP A 60 13.19 -1.58 0.15
C ASP A 60 13.97 -1.82 -1.14
N VAL A 61 13.34 -1.52 -2.29
CA VAL A 61 13.97 -1.76 -3.60
C VAL A 61 15.13 -0.81 -3.83
N ARG A 62 15.03 0.41 -3.31
CA ARG A 62 16.11 1.39 -3.18
C ARG A 62 15.79 2.38 -2.06
N GLU A 63 16.74 3.25 -1.69
CA GLU A 63 16.51 4.34 -0.74
C GLU A 63 15.36 5.24 -1.21
N GLY A 64 14.42 5.51 -0.34
CA GLY A 64 13.22 6.30 -0.63
C GLY A 64 12.17 5.61 -1.49
N LEU A 65 12.32 4.31 -1.80
CA LEU A 65 11.34 3.55 -2.59
C LEU A 65 11.12 2.16 -2.02
N ASN A 66 9.92 1.91 -1.55
CA ASN A 66 9.52 0.59 -1.07
C ASN A 66 8.39 0.00 -1.92
N LEU A 67 8.34 -1.32 -1.94
CA LEU A 67 7.30 -2.13 -2.55
C LEU A 67 6.78 -3.08 -1.49
N SER A 68 5.47 -3.14 -1.28
CA SER A 68 4.86 -4.16 -0.45
C SER A 68 3.76 -4.92 -1.19
N VAL A 69 3.65 -6.20 -0.86
CA VAL A 69 2.56 -7.08 -1.28
C VAL A 69 1.86 -7.55 -0.03
N VAL A 70 0.57 -7.27 0.06
CA VAL A 70 -0.28 -7.64 1.20
C VAL A 70 -1.35 -8.61 0.70
N GLU A 71 -1.54 -9.71 1.41
CA GLU A 71 -2.54 -10.73 1.08
C GLU A 71 -3.39 -11.05 2.31
N TRP A 72 -4.70 -11.06 2.13
CA TRP A 72 -5.68 -11.50 3.12
C TRP A 72 -6.53 -12.64 2.54
N ASP A 73 -6.68 -13.71 3.29
CA ASP A 73 -7.61 -14.82 3.01
C ASP A 73 -8.56 -14.90 4.21
N LEU A 74 -9.74 -14.28 4.09
CA LEU A 74 -10.63 -14.00 5.20
C LEU A 74 -11.69 -15.09 5.34
N GLN A 75 -11.83 -15.62 6.57
CA GLN A 75 -12.84 -16.61 6.93
C GLN A 75 -14.06 -15.99 7.65
N GLN A 76 -13.94 -14.75 8.09
CA GLN A 76 -15.00 -13.99 8.78
C GLN A 76 -14.92 -12.51 8.36
N ASP A 77 -16.03 -11.81 8.51
CA ASP A 77 -16.07 -10.35 8.36
C ASP A 77 -15.05 -9.68 9.26
N PHE A 78 -14.34 -8.72 8.71
CA PHE A 78 -13.18 -8.15 9.33
C PHE A 78 -13.14 -6.63 9.21
N SER A 79 -12.68 -5.99 10.29
CA SER A 79 -12.42 -4.55 10.34
C SER A 79 -11.08 -4.32 11.05
N LEU A 80 -10.13 -3.71 10.35
CA LEU A 80 -8.81 -3.37 10.89
C LEU A 80 -8.60 -1.87 10.86
N THR A 81 -8.40 -1.29 12.03
CA THR A 81 -7.98 0.11 12.16
C THR A 81 -6.47 0.18 12.35
N ILE A 82 -5.81 0.93 11.48
CA ILE A 82 -4.38 1.24 11.53
C ILE A 82 -4.23 2.71 11.85
N ALA A 83 -3.46 3.04 12.88
CA ALA A 83 -3.13 4.41 13.25
C ALA A 83 -1.61 4.54 13.32
N GLU A 84 -1.05 5.45 12.53
CA GLU A 84 0.39 5.65 12.41
C GLU A 84 0.75 7.12 12.25
N GLN A 85 1.93 7.49 12.76
CA GLN A 85 2.55 8.76 12.44
C GLN A 85 3.46 8.57 11.22
N MET A 86 3.02 9.14 10.10
CA MET A 86 3.70 8.99 8.81
C MET A 86 4.64 10.15 8.54
N GLN A 87 5.85 9.84 8.06
CA GLN A 87 6.67 10.82 7.37
C GLN A 87 6.03 11.18 6.03
N PRO A 88 6.29 12.38 5.47
CA PRO A 88 5.79 12.73 4.15
C PRO A 88 6.11 11.64 3.12
N MET A 89 5.09 11.05 2.50
CA MET A 89 5.26 9.95 1.55
C MET A 89 4.14 9.96 0.51
N PHE A 90 4.50 9.73 -0.74
CA PHE A 90 3.53 9.33 -1.76
C PHE A 90 3.30 7.83 -1.70
N GLY A 91 2.03 7.43 -1.65
CA GLY A 91 1.60 6.04 -1.70
C GLY A 91 0.86 5.76 -2.99
N PHE A 92 1.19 4.62 -3.61
CA PHE A 92 0.43 4.08 -4.74
C PHE A 92 -0.08 2.71 -4.31
N SER A 93 -1.38 2.48 -4.43
CA SER A 93 -2.02 1.23 -4.01
C SER A 93 -2.85 0.65 -5.15
N PHE A 94 -2.67 -0.63 -5.42
CA PHE A 94 -3.38 -1.37 -6.45
C PHE A 94 -4.00 -2.61 -5.82
N CYS A 95 -5.31 -2.73 -5.91
CA CYS A 95 -6.00 -3.98 -5.63
C CYS A 95 -5.86 -4.90 -6.85
N VAL A 96 -5.31 -6.10 -6.67
CA VAL A 96 -5.13 -7.06 -7.76
C VAL A 96 -6.18 -8.18 -7.67
N GLY A 97 -6.73 -8.41 -6.49
CA GLY A 97 -7.78 -9.38 -6.24
C GLY A 97 -8.55 -9.05 -4.97
N GLY A 98 -9.81 -9.47 -4.92
CA GLY A 98 -10.73 -9.22 -3.81
C GLY A 98 -11.34 -7.82 -3.83
N ASP A 99 -12.09 -7.52 -2.77
CA ASP A 99 -12.78 -6.25 -2.56
C ASP A 99 -12.69 -5.87 -1.07
N PHE A 100 -12.40 -4.61 -0.78
CA PHE A 100 -12.43 -4.10 0.58
C PHE A 100 -12.68 -2.59 0.61
N LEU A 101 -13.28 -2.14 1.71
CA LEU A 101 -13.58 -0.74 1.96
C LEU A 101 -12.54 -0.14 2.90
N THR A 102 -11.94 0.99 2.51
CA THR A 102 -11.09 1.81 3.37
C THR A 102 -11.82 3.10 3.76
N LYS A 103 -11.84 3.39 5.06
CA LYS A 103 -12.30 4.66 5.64
C LYS A 103 -11.12 5.41 6.24
N ILE A 104 -11.10 6.72 6.05
CA ILE A 104 -10.05 7.59 6.56
C ILE A 104 -10.64 8.42 7.70
N ALA A 105 -10.04 8.33 8.89
CA ALA A 105 -10.51 9.10 10.06
C ALA A 105 -10.36 10.61 9.82
N GLY A 106 -11.37 11.36 10.25
CA GLY A 106 -11.38 12.82 10.08
C GLY A 106 -11.79 13.28 8.67
N SER A 107 -12.18 12.35 7.80
CA SER A 107 -12.70 12.61 6.47
C SER A 107 -13.97 11.80 6.23
N ASP A 108 -14.90 12.34 5.44
CA ASP A 108 -16.02 11.56 4.90
C ASP A 108 -15.58 10.69 3.71
N ALA A 109 -14.30 10.71 3.39
CA ALA A 109 -13.74 9.94 2.29
C ALA A 109 -13.66 8.46 2.66
N GLU A 110 -14.29 7.65 1.83
CA GLU A 110 -14.16 6.21 1.81
C GLU A 110 -13.93 5.75 0.37
N PHE A 111 -13.19 4.67 0.20
CA PHE A 111 -13.00 4.08 -1.12
C PHE A 111 -13.08 2.56 -1.07
N ASN A 112 -13.72 2.00 -2.07
CA ASN A 112 -13.63 0.59 -2.35
C ASN A 112 -12.37 0.34 -3.17
N ALA A 113 -11.53 -0.55 -2.68
CA ALA A 113 -10.40 -1.03 -3.46
C ALA A 113 -10.85 -2.26 -4.24
N ASP A 114 -10.92 -2.14 -5.55
CA ASP A 114 -11.23 -3.20 -6.49
C ASP A 114 -10.16 -3.29 -7.59
N PRO A 115 -10.08 -4.42 -8.34
CA PRO A 115 -9.03 -4.61 -9.34
C PRO A 115 -9.08 -3.65 -10.54
N SER A 116 -10.14 -2.87 -10.70
CA SER A 116 -10.28 -1.89 -11.79
C SER A 116 -9.67 -0.54 -11.46
N GLU A 117 -9.36 -0.28 -10.17
CA GLU A 117 -8.90 1.02 -9.70
C GLU A 117 -7.57 0.92 -8.95
N GLY A 118 -6.70 1.89 -9.24
CA GLY A 118 -5.50 2.18 -8.46
C GLY A 118 -5.67 3.50 -7.72
N HIS A 119 -4.99 3.65 -6.60
CA HIS A 119 -5.05 4.84 -5.78
C HIS A 119 -3.68 5.45 -5.63
N VAL A 120 -3.59 6.77 -5.80
CA VAL A 120 -2.41 7.54 -5.44
C VAL A 120 -2.78 8.48 -4.30
N GLY A 121 -1.95 8.52 -3.27
CA GLY A 121 -2.17 9.32 -2.08
C GLY A 121 -0.92 10.01 -1.60
N PHE A 122 -1.10 11.02 -0.75
CA PHE A 122 -0.05 11.67 0.02
C PHE A 122 -0.38 11.52 1.49
N PHE A 123 0.59 11.06 2.27
CA PHE A 123 0.49 10.81 3.70
C PHE A 123 1.46 11.73 4.43
N GLN A 124 1.00 12.35 5.51
CA GLN A 124 1.83 13.16 6.39
C GLN A 124 1.18 13.32 7.77
N GLY A 125 1.97 13.16 8.84
CA GLY A 125 1.49 13.30 10.21
C GLY A 125 0.66 12.10 10.68
N ASP A 126 -0.33 12.35 11.52
CA ASP A 126 -1.17 11.30 12.10
C ASP A 126 -2.19 10.80 11.06
N VAL A 127 -2.00 9.57 10.60
CA VAL A 127 -2.88 8.89 9.65
C VAL A 127 -3.58 7.74 10.35
N LYS A 128 -4.91 7.72 10.27
CA LYS A 128 -5.73 6.63 10.79
C LYS A 128 -6.69 6.16 9.72
N THR A 129 -6.57 4.88 9.36
CA THR A 129 -7.43 4.22 8.37
C THR A 129 -8.13 3.02 8.98
N THR A 130 -9.34 2.72 8.51
CA THR A 130 -10.08 1.50 8.85
C THR A 130 -10.39 0.74 7.58
N ASN A 131 -9.84 -0.47 7.47
CA ASN A 131 -10.06 -1.37 6.35
C ASN A 131 -11.08 -2.43 6.72
N GLN A 132 -12.09 -2.63 5.88
CA GLN A 132 -13.19 -3.58 6.11
C GLN A 132 -13.33 -4.50 4.90
N ALA A 133 -13.41 -5.80 5.14
CA ALA A 133 -13.67 -6.80 4.11
C ALA A 133 -14.60 -7.89 4.62
N ALA A 134 -15.33 -8.52 3.71
CA ALA A 134 -16.28 -9.58 4.02
C ALA A 134 -15.62 -10.96 4.16
N ALA A 135 -16.30 -11.87 4.82
CA ALA A 135 -15.93 -13.28 4.86
C ALA A 135 -15.87 -13.89 3.46
N GLY A 136 -14.84 -14.68 3.18
CA GLY A 136 -14.61 -15.32 1.88
C GLY A 136 -13.80 -14.49 0.90
N GLU A 137 -13.48 -13.23 1.23
CA GLU A 137 -12.62 -12.40 0.38
C GLU A 137 -11.16 -12.86 0.43
N GLN A 138 -10.56 -12.89 -0.76
CA GLN A 138 -9.13 -13.08 -0.97
C GLN A 138 -8.56 -11.80 -1.56
N VAL A 139 -8.06 -10.93 -0.69
CA VAL A 139 -7.53 -9.63 -1.07
C VAL A 139 -6.04 -9.74 -1.37
N THR A 140 -5.62 -9.17 -2.49
CA THR A 140 -4.21 -9.01 -2.85
C THR A 140 -3.96 -7.55 -3.22
N LEU A 141 -3.07 -6.90 -2.46
CA LEU A 141 -2.67 -5.52 -2.68
C LEU A 141 -1.20 -5.45 -3.09
N VAL A 142 -0.90 -4.60 -4.04
CA VAL A 142 0.46 -4.11 -4.33
C VAL A 142 0.51 -2.65 -3.97
N GLN A 143 1.40 -2.29 -3.07
CA GLN A 143 1.55 -0.93 -2.56
C GLN A 143 2.99 -0.44 -2.76
N LEU A 144 3.13 0.80 -3.17
CA LEU A 144 4.42 1.47 -3.36
C LEU A 144 4.45 2.69 -2.46
N GLY A 145 5.56 2.85 -1.72
CA GLY A 145 5.83 4.05 -0.95
C GLY A 145 7.01 4.78 -1.58
N VAL A 146 6.86 6.08 -1.79
CA VAL A 146 7.87 6.92 -2.46
C VAL A 146 8.13 8.16 -1.62
N ASP A 147 9.39 8.32 -1.20
CA ASP A 147 9.85 9.55 -0.57
C ASP A 147 9.76 10.71 -1.59
N PRO A 148 9.16 11.86 -1.23
CA PRO A 148 9.11 13.04 -2.09
C PRO A 148 10.48 13.44 -2.63
N CYS A 149 11.54 13.36 -1.83
CA CYS A 149 12.90 13.69 -2.24
C CYS A 149 13.40 12.81 -3.39
N LEU A 150 12.95 11.54 -3.46
CA LEU A 150 13.29 10.67 -4.59
C LEU A 150 12.66 11.15 -5.89
N LEU A 151 11.39 11.57 -5.87
CA LEU A 151 10.73 12.12 -7.05
C LEU A 151 11.37 13.43 -7.49
N GLU A 152 11.74 14.29 -6.55
CA GLU A 152 12.49 15.52 -6.84
C GLU A 152 13.83 15.22 -7.49
N ALA A 153 14.57 14.24 -7.00
CA ALA A 153 15.88 13.84 -7.54
C ALA A 153 15.81 13.22 -8.96
N LEU A 154 14.64 12.71 -9.36
CA LEU A 154 14.41 12.17 -10.71
C LEU A 154 14.11 13.26 -11.75
N THR A 155 14.01 14.51 -11.33
CA THR A 155 13.70 15.65 -12.20
C THR A 155 14.85 16.64 -12.19
N ASP A 156 15.29 17.11 -13.36
CA ASP A 156 16.23 18.23 -13.50
C ASP A 156 15.55 19.60 -13.32
N THR A 157 14.29 19.61 -12.88
CA THR A 157 13.45 20.79 -12.76
C THR A 157 13.47 21.31 -11.32
N PRO A 158 13.43 22.64 -11.08
CA PRO A 158 13.30 23.17 -9.72
C PRO A 158 12.12 22.55 -8.98
N PRO A 159 12.19 22.37 -7.65
CA PRO A 159 11.17 21.68 -6.83
C PRO A 159 9.74 22.18 -7.07
N ASP A 160 9.57 23.47 -7.35
CA ASP A 160 8.27 24.09 -7.62
C ASP A 160 7.58 23.59 -8.90
N HIS A 161 8.31 22.93 -9.80
CA HIS A 161 7.80 22.41 -11.07
C HIS A 161 7.95 20.89 -11.21
N ALA A 162 8.83 20.26 -10.44
CA ALA A 162 9.17 18.84 -10.55
C ALA A 162 8.00 17.92 -10.21
N LEU A 163 7.21 18.29 -9.23
CA LEU A 163 6.03 17.55 -8.78
C LEU A 163 4.74 18.06 -9.44
N HIS A 164 4.83 18.75 -10.58
CA HIS A 164 3.68 19.36 -11.25
C HIS A 164 2.46 18.41 -11.39
N PRO A 165 2.60 17.11 -11.72
CA PRO A 165 1.46 16.21 -11.74
C PRO A 165 0.83 15.98 -10.36
N LEU A 166 1.62 16.11 -9.30
CA LEU A 166 1.21 15.83 -7.92
C LEU A 166 0.85 17.11 -7.16
N ASN A 167 1.50 18.26 -7.44
CA ASN A 167 1.25 19.54 -6.77
C ASN A 167 -0.18 20.08 -6.97
N GLY A 168 -0.83 19.75 -8.09
CA GLY A 168 -2.24 20.11 -8.32
C GLY A 168 -3.25 19.18 -7.64
N ILE A 169 -2.77 18.08 -7.09
CA ILE A 169 -3.61 17.03 -6.48
C ILE A 169 -3.46 17.04 -4.97
N PHE A 170 -2.23 17.26 -4.49
CA PHE A 170 -1.88 17.17 -3.07
C PHE A 170 -1.33 18.51 -2.60
N SER A 171 -1.92 19.04 -1.54
CA SER A 171 -1.42 20.24 -0.87
C SER A 171 -0.41 19.83 0.20
N SER A 172 0.84 20.20 0.06
CA SER A 172 1.89 19.95 1.03
C SER A 172 1.67 20.61 2.41
N THR A 173 0.67 21.49 2.50
CA THR A 173 0.33 22.21 3.73
C THR A 173 -0.77 21.54 4.55
N GLN A 174 -1.42 20.51 4.01
CA GLN A 174 -2.51 19.79 4.69
C GLN A 174 -1.99 18.50 5.31
N GLU A 175 -1.97 18.46 6.65
CA GLU A 175 -1.70 17.23 7.39
C GLU A 175 -2.81 16.20 7.15
N GLY A 176 -2.45 14.91 7.26
CA GLY A 176 -3.36 13.80 7.10
C GLY A 176 -3.14 13.04 5.80
N PHE A 177 -4.23 12.57 5.23
CA PHE A 177 -4.25 11.73 4.04
C PHE A 177 -5.06 12.38 2.93
N GLN A 178 -4.44 12.56 1.77
CA GLN A 178 -5.07 12.97 0.52
C GLN A 178 -4.89 11.86 -0.50
N TRP A 179 -5.91 11.56 -1.30
CA TRP A 179 -5.85 10.49 -2.28
C TRP A 179 -6.72 10.76 -3.51
N ARG A 180 -6.42 10.04 -4.59
CA ARG A 180 -7.20 10.05 -5.83
C ARG A 180 -7.23 8.65 -6.44
N ALA A 181 -8.43 8.22 -6.86
CA ALA A 181 -8.62 7.00 -7.62
C ALA A 181 -8.35 7.23 -9.10
N GLN A 182 -7.79 6.22 -9.75
CA GLN A 182 -7.56 6.17 -11.20
C GLN A 182 -7.80 4.76 -11.70
N LYS A 183 -8.17 4.61 -12.97
CA LYS A 183 -8.35 3.29 -13.57
C LYS A 183 -7.03 2.58 -13.76
N VAL A 184 -6.99 1.28 -13.45
CA VAL A 184 -5.86 0.43 -13.78
C VAL A 184 -5.82 0.18 -15.28
N THR A 185 -4.76 0.65 -15.95
CA THR A 185 -4.57 0.42 -17.38
C THR A 185 -4.06 -1.00 -17.67
N PRO A 186 -4.21 -1.52 -18.90
CA PRO A 186 -3.63 -2.82 -19.26
C PRO A 186 -2.12 -2.91 -19.02
N ALA A 187 -1.38 -1.81 -19.23
CA ALA A 187 0.07 -1.76 -18.95
C ALA A 187 0.36 -1.90 -17.46
N MET A 188 -0.40 -1.22 -16.59
CA MET A 188 -0.29 -1.36 -15.13
C MET A 188 -0.63 -2.79 -14.70
N ALA A 189 -1.69 -3.39 -15.24
CA ALA A 189 -2.08 -4.77 -14.91
C ALA A 189 -0.96 -5.77 -15.27
N ILE A 190 -0.27 -5.59 -16.40
CA ILE A 190 0.88 -6.41 -16.80
C ILE A 190 2.03 -6.23 -15.80
N ALA A 191 2.38 -5.00 -15.43
CA ALA A 191 3.46 -4.72 -14.49
C ALA A 191 3.16 -5.31 -13.09
N LEU A 192 1.92 -5.17 -12.60
CA LEU A 192 1.45 -5.77 -11.35
C LEU A 192 1.58 -7.30 -11.37
N HIS A 193 1.12 -7.94 -12.45
CA HIS A 193 1.26 -9.39 -12.60
C HIS A 193 2.74 -9.81 -12.61
N GLN A 194 3.61 -9.07 -13.25
CA GLN A 194 5.04 -9.33 -13.30
C GLN A 194 5.73 -9.16 -11.93
N ILE A 195 5.28 -8.23 -11.10
CA ILE A 195 5.72 -8.09 -9.70
C ILE A 195 5.33 -9.33 -8.91
N LEU A 196 4.07 -9.73 -8.95
CA LEU A 196 3.54 -10.87 -8.20
C LEU A 196 4.17 -12.19 -8.63
N GLN A 197 4.46 -12.35 -9.92
CA GLN A 197 5.02 -13.57 -10.51
C GLN A 197 6.53 -13.47 -10.77
N CYS A 198 7.25 -12.59 -10.05
CA CYS A 198 8.69 -12.41 -10.24
C CYS A 198 9.45 -13.74 -10.09
N PRO A 199 10.10 -14.25 -11.16
CA PRO A 199 10.75 -15.57 -11.14
C PRO A 199 12.18 -15.52 -10.61
N TYR A 200 12.69 -14.32 -10.30
CA TYR A 200 14.09 -14.10 -9.95
C TYR A 200 14.33 -14.16 -8.45
N GLN A 201 15.60 -14.31 -8.05
CA GLN A 201 16.04 -14.32 -6.67
C GLN A 201 17.25 -13.38 -6.49
N GLY A 202 17.56 -13.03 -5.24
CA GLY A 202 18.71 -12.21 -4.86
C GLY A 202 18.75 -10.86 -5.58
N LEU A 203 19.93 -10.45 -6.02
CA LEU A 203 20.14 -9.15 -6.68
C LEU A 203 19.27 -8.98 -7.93
N THR A 204 19.16 -10.02 -8.77
CA THR A 204 18.34 -9.95 -9.99
C THR A 204 16.88 -9.68 -9.68
N ARG A 205 16.33 -10.30 -8.62
CA ARG A 205 14.97 -10.02 -8.14
C ARG A 205 14.81 -8.57 -7.73
N ARG A 206 15.75 -8.04 -6.95
CA ARG A 206 15.70 -6.65 -6.48
C ARG A 206 15.70 -5.66 -7.64
N VAL A 207 16.64 -5.79 -8.59
CA VAL A 207 16.71 -4.93 -9.78
C VAL A 207 15.45 -5.03 -10.63
N TYR A 208 14.92 -6.25 -10.80
CA TYR A 208 13.69 -6.46 -11.55
C TYR A 208 12.49 -5.79 -10.87
N LEU A 209 12.30 -5.99 -9.56
CA LEU A 209 11.20 -5.39 -8.81
C LEU A 209 11.33 -3.86 -8.77
N GLU A 210 12.54 -3.31 -8.61
CA GLU A 210 12.77 -1.86 -8.71
C GLU A 210 12.32 -1.32 -10.08
N SER A 211 12.70 -1.98 -11.18
CA SER A 211 12.30 -1.56 -12.52
C SER A 211 10.78 -1.56 -12.71
N LYS A 212 10.08 -2.58 -12.17
CA LYS A 212 8.62 -2.69 -12.27
C LYS A 212 7.89 -1.70 -11.37
N THR A 213 8.47 -1.39 -10.22
CA THR A 213 7.97 -0.35 -9.31
C THR A 213 8.03 1.02 -9.97
N LEU A 214 9.17 1.37 -10.57
CA LEU A 214 9.33 2.62 -11.30
C LEU A 214 8.43 2.70 -12.55
N GLU A 215 8.23 1.59 -13.26
CA GLU A 215 7.29 1.51 -14.38
C GLU A 215 5.85 1.82 -13.94
N LEU A 216 5.38 1.24 -12.83
CA LEU A 216 4.05 1.52 -12.29
C LEU A 216 3.90 2.99 -11.89
N ILE A 217 4.90 3.58 -11.23
CA ILE A 217 4.90 4.99 -10.86
C ILE A 217 4.80 5.86 -12.11
N ALA A 218 5.61 5.58 -13.14
CA ALA A 218 5.60 6.35 -14.39
C ALA A 218 4.25 6.28 -15.09
N LEU A 219 3.64 5.09 -15.17
CA LEU A 219 2.31 4.90 -15.76
C LEU A 219 1.22 5.67 -14.99
N GLN A 220 1.28 5.67 -13.67
CA GLN A 220 0.33 6.38 -12.82
C GLN A 220 0.49 7.91 -12.96
N LEU A 221 1.72 8.41 -12.94
CA LEU A 221 2.00 9.84 -13.14
C LEU A 221 1.56 10.32 -14.53
N ASN A 222 1.78 9.52 -15.58
CA ASN A 222 1.32 9.84 -16.92
C ASN A 222 -0.20 9.99 -16.97
N GLN A 223 -0.94 9.07 -16.36
CA GLN A 223 -2.39 9.14 -16.31
C GLN A 223 -2.90 10.36 -15.54
N LEU A 224 -2.25 10.73 -14.43
CA LEU A 224 -2.57 11.96 -13.70
C LEU A 224 -2.40 13.22 -14.57
N ASN A 225 -1.36 13.26 -15.40
CA ASN A 225 -1.13 14.35 -16.36
C ASN A 225 -2.23 14.44 -17.44
N GLU A 226 -2.64 13.28 -17.97
CA GLU A 226 -3.70 13.22 -18.99
C GLU A 226 -5.04 13.69 -18.42
N ASP A 227 -5.40 13.29 -17.20
CA ASP A 227 -6.62 13.69 -16.51
C ASP A 227 -6.65 15.20 -16.25
N GLN A 228 -5.53 15.80 -15.81
CA GLN A 228 -5.42 17.26 -15.61
C GLN A 228 -5.56 18.04 -16.92
N SER A 229 -4.95 17.55 -17.98
CA SER A 229 -5.01 18.18 -19.30
C SER A 229 -6.43 18.17 -19.88
N SER A 230 -7.17 17.10 -19.64
CA SER A 230 -8.57 16.96 -20.08
C SER A 230 -9.51 17.91 -19.35
N LEU A 231 -9.28 18.17 -18.05
CA LEU A 231 -10.06 19.13 -17.25
C LEU A 231 -9.83 20.59 -17.68
N GLN A 232 -8.60 20.93 -18.10
CA GLN A 232 -8.25 22.27 -18.56
C GLN A 232 -8.74 22.57 -19.99
N SER A 233 -8.96 21.54 -20.79
CA SER A 233 -9.42 21.66 -22.19
C SER A 233 -10.95 21.68 -22.36
N SER A 234 -11.73 21.50 -21.28
CA SER A 234 -13.20 21.62 -21.34
C SER A 234 -13.59 23.09 -21.39
N PRO A 235 -14.15 23.59 -22.50
CA PRO A 235 -14.57 25.00 -22.58
C PRO A 235 -15.71 25.23 -21.60
N THR A 236 -15.56 26.28 -20.79
CA THR A 236 -16.65 26.81 -19.96
C THR A 236 -17.79 27.25 -20.92
N LEU A 237 -18.91 26.52 -20.90
CA LEU A 237 -20.15 26.93 -21.58
C LEU A 237 -20.85 28.02 -20.81
#